data_ed1f3966afe65c69169af57dc1edf131
#
_entry.id   ed1f3966afe65c69169af57dc1edf131
#
_cell.length_a   1.000
_cell.length_b   1.000
_cell.length_c   1.000
_cell.angle_alpha   90.00
_cell.angle_beta   90.00
_cell.angle_gamma   90.00
#
_symmetry.space_group_name_H-M   'P 1'
#
loop_
_entity.id
_entity.type
_entity.pdbx_description
1 polymer ?
#
loop_
_entity_poly.entity_id
_entity_poly.type
_entity_poly.pdbx_seq_one_letter_code
_entity_poly.pdbx_strand_id
1 'polypeptide(L)'
;DRSVQPHDILKFSVHLQTVKDEDDEWDVTLNANKAILELNHHGSGPVHINLTTRYSRNFKVKELPKTKKIMRYVLGNNLPELPKGKIAIYVGSHGRWTSNFTKVVDEFCEIYNAVVFTDPTANYYGKYRAAYELMALQKIEDENKKTDLLIHIGMMSDTADIVNPKEVWRVCEDGKLADRYKVLSNVFEMPEQIFFEYYIK
;
A
#
# COMPACT_ATOMS: atom_id res chain seq x y z
N ASP A 1 21.41 -9.34 -23.05
CA ASP A 1 20.19 -8.90 -22.41
C ASP A 1 20.52 -7.97 -21.24
N ARG A 2 20.00 -6.73 -21.29
CA ARG A 2 20.27 -5.71 -20.26
C ARG A 2 19.27 -5.78 -19.09
N SER A 3 18.33 -6.68 -19.13
CA SER A 3 17.31 -6.86 -18.07
C SER A 3 17.89 -7.60 -16.85
N VAL A 4 18.96 -8.38 -17.05
CA VAL A 4 19.62 -9.12 -15.98
C VAL A 4 20.88 -8.34 -15.56
N GLN A 5 20.86 -7.82 -14.34
CA GLN A 5 22.00 -7.12 -13.76
C GLN A 5 22.50 -7.86 -12.51
N PRO A 6 23.79 -7.80 -12.17
CA PRO A 6 24.31 -8.39 -10.94
C PRO A 6 23.63 -7.82 -9.70
N HIS A 7 23.03 -8.67 -8.88
CA HIS A 7 22.33 -8.26 -7.65
C HIS A 7 23.26 -7.77 -6.53
N ASP A 8 24.54 -8.05 -6.63
CA ASP A 8 25.58 -7.59 -5.71
C ASP A 8 26.01 -6.13 -5.93
N ILE A 9 25.69 -5.58 -7.12
CA ILE A 9 26.03 -4.19 -7.48
C ILE A 9 24.81 -3.27 -7.35
N LEU A 10 23.62 -3.78 -7.64
CA LEU A 10 22.39 -2.98 -7.70
C LEU A 10 21.49 -3.25 -6.51
N LYS A 11 20.94 -2.21 -5.91
CA LYS A 11 19.89 -2.32 -4.88
C LYS A 11 18.58 -2.82 -5.48
N PHE A 12 18.25 -2.37 -6.68
CA PHE A 12 17.03 -2.74 -7.37
C PHE A 12 17.20 -2.65 -8.88
N SER A 13 16.60 -3.59 -9.59
CA SER A 13 16.56 -3.58 -11.05
C SER A 13 15.14 -3.86 -11.51
N VAL A 14 14.64 -3.06 -12.46
CA VAL A 14 13.29 -3.18 -12.98
C VAL A 14 13.24 -2.97 -14.48
N HIS A 15 12.32 -3.69 -15.12
CA HIS A 15 11.97 -3.50 -16.52
C HIS A 15 10.59 -2.84 -16.61
N LEU A 16 10.53 -1.67 -17.24
CA LEU A 16 9.27 -0.97 -17.51
C LEU A 16 8.83 -1.24 -18.94
N GLN A 17 7.70 -1.89 -19.08
CA GLN A 17 7.13 -2.28 -20.36
C GLN A 17 6.38 -1.12 -21.04
N THR A 18 6.00 -1.32 -22.29
CA THR A 18 5.13 -0.38 -23.00
C THR A 18 3.71 -0.48 -22.46
N VAL A 19 3.14 0.64 -22.05
CA VAL A 19 1.77 0.74 -21.56
C VAL A 19 0.78 0.51 -22.70
N LYS A 20 -0.17 -0.40 -22.51
CA LYS A 20 -1.25 -0.73 -23.46
C LYS A 20 -2.63 -0.52 -22.84
N ASP A 21 -2.75 -0.73 -21.53
CA ASP A 21 -3.97 -0.65 -20.76
C ASP A 21 -3.71 -0.09 -19.34
N GLU A 22 -4.74 0.02 -18.53
CA GLU A 22 -4.67 0.56 -17.17
C GLU A 22 -3.84 -0.33 -16.23
N ASP A 23 -3.80 -1.63 -16.47
CA ASP A 23 -3.02 -2.56 -15.67
C ASP A 23 -1.53 -2.40 -15.93
N ASP A 24 -1.14 -2.22 -17.18
CA ASP A 24 0.23 -1.89 -17.58
C ASP A 24 0.64 -0.52 -17.00
N GLU A 25 -0.25 0.49 -17.02
CA GLU A 25 0.03 1.82 -16.46
C GLU A 25 0.27 1.75 -14.96
N TRP A 26 -0.57 0.99 -14.24
CA TRP A 26 -0.38 0.76 -12.83
C TRP A 26 0.94 0.04 -12.53
N ASP A 27 1.25 -1.06 -13.24
CA ASP A 27 2.48 -1.83 -13.03
C ASP A 27 3.73 -0.98 -13.28
N VAL A 28 3.76 -0.24 -14.39
CA VAL A 28 4.87 0.69 -14.71
C VAL A 28 5.01 1.76 -13.64
N THR A 29 3.91 2.36 -13.19
CA THR A 29 3.91 3.38 -12.15
C THR A 29 4.42 2.82 -10.82
N LEU A 30 3.93 1.66 -10.39
CA LEU A 30 4.37 1.00 -9.15
C LEU A 30 5.86 0.65 -9.20
N ASN A 31 6.32 0.07 -10.30
CA ASN A 31 7.71 -0.35 -10.47
C ASN A 31 8.68 0.83 -10.58
N ALA A 32 8.27 1.92 -11.22
CA ALA A 32 9.05 3.16 -11.23
C ALA A 32 9.19 3.77 -9.82
N ASN A 33 8.09 3.82 -9.05
CA ASN A 33 8.13 4.26 -7.65
C ASN A 33 9.03 3.37 -6.79
N LYS A 34 8.96 2.03 -6.95
CA LYS A 34 9.86 1.09 -6.26
C LYS A 34 11.32 1.45 -6.55
N ALA A 35 11.69 1.59 -7.82
CA ALA A 35 13.07 1.90 -8.19
C ALA A 35 13.56 3.23 -7.58
N ILE A 36 12.74 4.28 -7.65
CA ILE A 36 13.11 5.60 -7.11
C ILE A 36 13.25 5.56 -5.59
N LEU A 37 12.33 4.88 -4.89
CA LEU A 37 12.36 4.78 -3.43
C LEU A 37 13.50 3.91 -2.91
N GLU A 38 13.98 2.95 -3.72
CA GLU A 38 15.13 2.12 -3.34
C GLU A 38 16.49 2.84 -3.44
N LEU A 39 16.59 3.97 -4.14
CA LEU A 39 17.83 4.74 -4.23
C LEU A 39 18.46 5.07 -2.88
N ASN A 40 17.63 5.40 -1.89
CA ASN A 40 18.07 5.81 -0.54
C ASN A 40 17.52 4.92 0.59
N HIS A 41 16.91 3.79 0.26
CA HIS A 41 16.35 2.87 1.25
C HIS A 41 17.47 2.09 1.96
N HIS A 42 17.55 2.14 3.29
CA HIS A 42 18.62 1.49 4.07
C HIS A 42 20.04 1.77 3.53
N GLY A 43 20.33 3.04 3.26
CA GLY A 43 21.56 3.51 2.64
C GLY A 43 21.37 3.79 1.15
N SER A 44 22.29 4.59 0.59
CA SER A 44 22.25 4.94 -0.84
C SER A 44 22.86 3.83 -1.70
N GLY A 45 22.32 3.65 -2.90
CA GLY A 45 22.89 2.71 -3.85
C GLY A 45 22.23 2.81 -5.23
N PRO A 46 22.86 2.26 -6.28
CA PRO A 46 22.36 2.38 -7.64
C PRO A 46 21.13 1.50 -7.87
N VAL A 47 20.24 2.00 -8.70
CA VAL A 47 19.10 1.24 -9.25
C VAL A 47 19.19 1.24 -10.76
N HIS A 48 18.67 0.20 -11.39
CA HIS A 48 18.65 0.05 -12.84
C HIS A 48 17.20 0.01 -13.33
N ILE A 49 16.86 0.94 -14.23
CA ILE A 49 15.57 0.96 -14.91
C ILE A 49 15.78 0.71 -16.39
N ASN A 50 15.28 -0.41 -16.88
CA ASN A 50 15.29 -0.75 -18.30
C ASN A 50 13.92 -0.41 -18.90
N LEU A 51 13.93 0.43 -19.95
CA LEU A 51 12.71 0.90 -20.61
C LEU A 51 12.52 0.19 -21.95
N THR A 52 11.34 -0.39 -22.16
CA THR A 52 10.90 -0.77 -23.50
C THR A 52 10.38 0.45 -24.22
N THR A 53 11.04 0.83 -25.30
CA THR A 53 10.63 1.95 -26.14
C THR A 53 10.20 1.48 -27.51
N ARG A 54 9.24 2.20 -28.11
CA ARG A 54 8.85 2.03 -29.50
C ARG A 54 9.20 3.30 -30.27
N TYR A 55 9.70 3.11 -31.48
CA TYR A 55 9.93 4.26 -32.35
C TYR A 55 8.60 4.91 -32.69
N SER A 56 8.46 6.18 -32.38
CA SER A 56 7.29 7.00 -32.74
C SER A 56 7.75 8.24 -33.49
N ARG A 57 7.06 8.56 -34.58
CA ARG A 57 7.22 9.83 -35.32
C ARG A 57 6.28 10.92 -34.81
N ASN A 58 5.50 10.63 -33.76
CA ASN A 58 4.58 11.59 -33.17
C ASN A 58 5.30 12.45 -32.11
N PHE A 59 5.69 13.64 -32.50
CA PHE A 59 6.31 14.64 -31.61
C PHE A 59 5.31 15.69 -31.12
N LYS A 60 4.01 15.40 -31.15
CA LYS A 60 2.94 16.35 -30.76
C LYS A 60 2.65 16.38 -29.27
N VAL A 61 3.22 15.45 -28.48
CA VAL A 61 3.02 15.42 -27.03
C VAL A 61 3.74 16.60 -26.40
N LYS A 62 2.98 17.53 -25.83
CA LYS A 62 3.50 18.74 -25.18
C LYS A 62 3.58 18.61 -23.66
N GLU A 63 2.79 17.73 -23.07
CA GLU A 63 2.72 17.53 -21.62
C GLU A 63 2.88 16.04 -21.30
N LEU A 64 3.62 15.76 -20.22
CA LEU A 64 3.71 14.40 -19.70
C LEU A 64 2.44 14.06 -18.90
N PRO A 65 1.98 12.81 -18.96
CA PRO A 65 0.85 12.38 -18.13
C PRO A 65 1.21 12.53 -16.65
N LYS A 66 0.21 12.88 -15.86
CA LYS A 66 0.36 12.88 -14.39
C LYS A 66 0.43 11.44 -13.90
N THR A 67 1.50 11.10 -13.20
CA THR A 67 1.68 9.78 -12.60
C THR A 67 1.46 9.85 -11.09
N LYS A 68 1.00 8.75 -10.49
CA LYS A 68 0.87 8.64 -9.03
C LYS A 68 2.27 8.55 -8.40
N LYS A 69 2.49 9.36 -7.37
CA LYS A 69 3.69 9.29 -6.53
C LYS A 69 3.37 8.52 -5.27
N ILE A 70 4.17 7.52 -4.95
CA ILE A 70 4.10 6.81 -3.68
C ILE A 70 5.14 7.41 -2.74
N MET A 71 4.75 7.68 -1.50
CA MET A 71 5.66 8.19 -0.48
C MET A 71 6.02 7.08 0.50
N ARG A 72 7.29 7.05 0.96
CA ARG A 72 7.71 6.20 2.06
C ARG A 72 8.06 7.06 3.26
N TYR A 73 7.46 6.74 4.40
CA TYR A 73 7.72 7.36 5.68
C TYR A 73 8.43 6.36 6.59
N VAL A 74 9.51 6.77 7.21
CA VAL A 74 10.24 5.96 8.18
C VAL A 74 10.00 6.47 9.60
N LEU A 75 10.31 5.65 10.58
CA LEU A 75 10.20 6.03 11.98
C LEU A 75 10.98 7.34 12.26
N GLY A 76 10.32 8.31 12.90
CA GLY A 76 10.85 9.64 13.17
C GLY A 76 10.49 10.72 12.15
N ASN A 77 9.88 10.38 11.03
CA ASN A 77 9.30 11.37 10.13
C ASN A 77 8.01 11.96 10.71
N ASN A 78 7.70 13.20 10.32
CA ASN A 78 6.35 13.71 10.48
C ASN A 78 5.42 12.97 9.53
N LEU A 79 4.38 12.31 10.07
CA LEU A 79 3.42 11.58 9.28
C LEU A 79 2.36 12.54 8.72
N PRO A 80 1.75 12.23 7.55
CA PRO A 80 0.71 13.05 6.96
C PRO A 80 -0.57 13.01 7.81
N GLU A 81 -1.40 14.02 7.72
CA GLU A 81 -2.73 13.99 8.33
C GLU A 81 -3.60 12.90 7.70
N LEU A 82 -4.42 12.25 8.52
CA LEU A 82 -5.40 11.28 8.01
C LEU A 82 -6.43 11.97 7.12
N PRO A 83 -6.76 11.39 5.95
CA PRO A 83 -7.84 11.90 5.11
C PRO A 83 -9.17 11.90 5.88
N LYS A 84 -9.97 12.93 5.62
CA LYS A 84 -11.35 12.97 6.15
C LYS A 84 -12.23 11.97 5.39
N GLY A 85 -13.10 11.27 6.12
CA GLY A 85 -14.06 10.37 5.49
C GLY A 85 -14.12 8.99 6.15
N LYS A 86 -14.52 7.98 5.37
CA LYS A 86 -14.63 6.59 5.83
C LYS A 86 -13.25 5.94 5.85
N ILE A 87 -12.78 5.59 7.04
CA ILE A 87 -11.52 4.88 7.25
C ILE A 87 -11.80 3.42 7.57
N ALA A 88 -11.07 2.52 6.93
CA ALA A 88 -11.05 1.10 7.26
C ALA A 88 -9.61 0.64 7.46
N ILE A 89 -9.45 -0.37 8.29
CA ILE A 89 -8.19 -1.10 8.46
C ILE A 89 -8.41 -2.48 7.87
N TYR A 90 -7.51 -2.93 7.01
CA TYR A 90 -7.47 -4.31 6.54
C TYR A 90 -6.27 -5.02 7.15
N VAL A 91 -6.55 -6.10 7.87
CA VAL A 91 -5.54 -6.94 8.48
C VAL A 91 -5.46 -8.24 7.69
N GLY A 92 -4.39 -8.40 6.93
CA GLY A 92 -4.05 -9.66 6.27
C GLY A 92 -3.48 -10.69 7.25
N SER A 93 -2.77 -11.68 6.75
CA SER A 93 -2.10 -12.67 7.62
C SER A 93 -1.16 -11.96 8.59
N HIS A 94 -1.34 -12.20 9.87
CA HIS A 94 -0.62 -11.50 10.94
C HIS A 94 -0.19 -12.45 12.05
N GLY A 95 0.92 -12.11 12.69
CA GLY A 95 1.38 -12.80 13.88
C GLY A 95 0.46 -12.60 15.09
N ARG A 96 0.88 -13.08 16.25
CA ARG A 96 0.10 -12.95 17.48
C ARG A 96 0.04 -11.48 17.93
N TRP A 97 -1.16 -11.00 18.20
CA TRP A 97 -1.40 -9.67 18.76
C TRP A 97 -1.11 -9.62 20.26
N THR A 98 -0.51 -8.53 20.71
CA THR A 98 -0.46 -8.21 22.14
C THR A 98 -1.76 -7.55 22.57
N SER A 99 -2.12 -7.69 23.84
CA SER A 99 -3.29 -6.99 24.40
C SER A 99 -3.17 -5.48 24.30
N ASN A 100 -1.93 -4.92 24.35
CA ASN A 100 -1.69 -3.51 24.20
C ASN A 100 -1.95 -3.05 22.76
N PHE A 101 -1.43 -3.78 21.78
CA PHE A 101 -1.65 -3.42 20.38
C PHE A 101 -3.12 -3.51 19.98
N THR A 102 -3.85 -4.53 20.46
CA THR A 102 -5.30 -4.61 20.24
C THR A 102 -6.03 -3.38 20.81
N LYS A 103 -5.68 -2.93 22.02
CA LYS A 103 -6.27 -1.73 22.62
C LYS A 103 -5.97 -0.46 21.83
N VAL A 104 -4.75 -0.29 21.35
CA VAL A 104 -4.35 0.87 20.54
C VAL A 104 -5.16 0.92 19.24
N VAL A 105 -5.35 -0.21 18.56
CA VAL A 105 -6.16 -0.26 17.33
C VAL A 105 -7.65 -0.04 17.65
N ASP A 106 -8.16 -0.58 18.75
CA ASP A 106 -9.53 -0.32 19.18
C ASP A 106 -9.78 1.17 19.48
N GLU A 107 -8.83 1.85 20.16
CA GLU A 107 -8.86 3.28 20.43
C GLU A 107 -8.82 4.11 19.15
N PHE A 108 -7.95 3.76 18.20
CA PHE A 108 -7.92 4.36 16.88
C PHE A 108 -9.30 4.26 16.18
N CYS A 109 -9.88 3.07 16.20
CA CYS A 109 -11.20 2.84 15.60
C CYS A 109 -12.30 3.68 16.28
N GLU A 110 -12.23 3.87 17.58
CA GLU A 110 -13.17 4.70 18.33
C GLU A 110 -13.05 6.18 17.97
N ILE A 111 -11.81 6.70 17.87
CA ILE A 111 -11.54 8.10 17.53
C ILE A 111 -11.98 8.43 16.08
N TYR A 112 -11.64 7.54 15.15
CA TYR A 112 -11.84 7.80 13.71
C TYR A 112 -13.07 7.12 13.12
N ASN A 113 -13.92 6.49 13.94
CA ASN A 113 -15.08 5.71 13.52
C ASN A 113 -14.71 4.69 12.41
N ALA A 114 -13.59 3.98 12.62
CA ALA A 114 -13.06 3.02 11.67
C ALA A 114 -13.51 1.60 11.99
N VAL A 115 -13.45 0.72 10.99
CA VAL A 115 -13.72 -0.72 11.09
C VAL A 115 -12.47 -1.52 10.76
N VAL A 116 -12.31 -2.68 11.39
CA VAL A 116 -11.19 -3.59 11.12
C VAL A 116 -11.68 -4.81 10.35
N PHE A 117 -11.41 -4.85 9.07
CA PHE A 117 -11.62 -6.02 8.24
C PHE A 117 -10.50 -7.03 8.46
N THR A 118 -10.87 -8.26 8.72
CA THR A 118 -9.90 -9.32 9.01
C THR A 118 -10.07 -10.49 8.07
N ASP A 119 -8.94 -11.00 7.58
CA ASP A 119 -8.94 -12.33 7.02
C ASP A 119 -8.88 -13.40 8.15
N PRO A 120 -9.09 -14.71 7.86
CA PRO A 120 -9.06 -15.77 8.88
C PRO A 120 -7.73 -15.88 9.62
N THR A 121 -6.62 -15.45 9.01
CA THR A 121 -5.26 -15.56 9.55
C THR A 121 -4.78 -14.26 10.22
N ALA A 122 -5.65 -13.25 10.32
CA ALA A 122 -5.31 -11.93 10.87
C ALA A 122 -5.02 -11.94 12.38
N ASN A 123 -5.55 -12.89 13.11
CA ASN A 123 -5.39 -13.03 14.57
C ASN A 123 -5.84 -11.82 15.41
N TYR A 124 -6.57 -10.87 14.82
CA TYR A 124 -7.15 -9.74 15.54
C TYR A 124 -8.53 -10.10 16.08
N TYR A 125 -8.75 -9.87 17.38
CA TYR A 125 -9.99 -10.18 18.12
C TYR A 125 -10.51 -8.97 18.91
N GLY A 126 -10.21 -7.74 18.43
CA GLY A 126 -10.66 -6.50 19.05
C GLY A 126 -12.14 -6.18 18.78
N LYS A 127 -12.60 -5.10 19.41
CA LYS A 127 -14.01 -4.65 19.45
C LYS A 127 -14.58 -4.32 18.06
N TYR A 128 -13.74 -3.81 17.15
CA TYR A 128 -14.17 -3.29 15.84
C TYR A 128 -13.96 -4.29 14.70
N ARG A 129 -13.77 -5.57 15.04
CA ARG A 129 -13.56 -6.64 14.06
C ARG A 129 -14.79 -6.87 13.19
N ALA A 130 -14.60 -6.89 11.90
CA ALA A 130 -15.55 -7.38 10.91
C ALA A 130 -14.90 -8.54 10.14
N ALA A 131 -15.55 -9.71 10.18
CA ALA A 131 -15.08 -10.89 9.47
C ALA A 131 -15.34 -10.71 7.95
N TYR A 132 -14.29 -10.32 7.26
CA TYR A 132 -14.32 -9.91 5.88
C TYR A 132 -14.86 -10.99 4.91
N GLU A 133 -14.41 -12.24 5.07
CA GLU A 133 -14.85 -13.34 4.18
C GLU A 133 -16.34 -13.66 4.29
N LEU A 134 -16.89 -13.57 5.50
CA LEU A 134 -18.34 -13.75 5.68
C LEU A 134 -19.14 -12.65 4.99
N MET A 135 -18.57 -11.44 4.92
CA MET A 135 -19.18 -10.32 4.21
C MET A 135 -19.02 -10.45 2.69
N ALA A 136 -17.92 -11.07 2.23
CA ALA A 136 -17.65 -11.30 0.80
C ALA A 136 -18.68 -12.20 0.14
N LEU A 137 -19.13 -13.20 0.86
CA LEU A 137 -20.14 -14.16 0.40
C LEU A 137 -21.55 -13.54 0.35
N GLN A 138 -21.76 -12.43 1.05
CA GLN A 138 -22.99 -11.67 0.99
C GLN A 138 -22.86 -10.60 -0.10
N LYS A 139 -23.84 -10.52 -1.01
CA LYS A 139 -23.88 -9.47 -2.04
C LYS A 139 -24.10 -8.11 -1.37
N ILE A 140 -23.02 -7.47 -0.93
CA ILE A 140 -23.05 -6.12 -0.36
C ILE A 140 -23.11 -5.12 -1.51
N GLU A 141 -23.99 -4.14 -1.42
CA GLU A 141 -24.09 -3.07 -2.41
C GLU A 141 -22.79 -2.26 -2.50
N ASP A 142 -22.43 -1.84 -3.71
CA ASP A 142 -21.14 -1.18 -4.01
C ASP A 142 -20.88 0.09 -3.19
N GLU A 143 -21.91 0.80 -2.79
CA GLU A 143 -21.80 2.02 -1.96
C GLU A 143 -21.22 1.75 -0.57
N ASN A 144 -21.48 0.56 -0.02
CA ASN A 144 -20.97 0.16 1.31
C ASN A 144 -19.52 -0.34 1.24
N LYS A 145 -19.02 -0.64 0.04
CA LYS A 145 -17.63 -1.05 -0.19
C LYS A 145 -16.67 0.12 -0.28
N LYS A 146 -17.18 1.34 -0.54
CA LYS A 146 -16.35 2.53 -0.74
C LYS A 146 -15.78 3.02 0.58
N THR A 147 -14.46 3.15 0.64
CA THR A 147 -13.74 3.82 1.72
C THR A 147 -12.88 4.94 1.17
N ASP A 148 -12.69 6.00 1.95
CA ASP A 148 -11.80 7.08 1.56
C ASP A 148 -10.33 6.70 1.80
N LEU A 149 -10.07 6.02 2.93
CA LEU A 149 -8.77 5.47 3.26
C LEU A 149 -8.88 4.01 3.71
N LEU A 150 -8.02 3.16 3.17
CA LEU A 150 -7.76 1.82 3.68
C LEU A 150 -6.34 1.74 4.24
N ILE A 151 -6.21 1.48 5.53
CA ILE A 151 -4.93 1.20 6.17
C ILE A 151 -4.72 -0.32 6.11
N HIS A 152 -3.69 -0.74 5.38
CA HIS A 152 -3.36 -2.16 5.21
C HIS A 152 -2.17 -2.54 6.07
N ILE A 153 -2.36 -3.53 6.94
CA ILE A 153 -1.34 -4.13 7.79
C ILE A 153 -1.27 -5.66 7.60
N GLY A 154 -0.18 -6.24 8.02
CA GLY A 154 0.07 -7.68 7.87
C GLY A 154 0.43 -8.09 6.45
N MET A 155 0.52 -9.40 6.22
CA MET A 155 0.81 -9.97 4.90
C MET A 155 -0.45 -9.91 4.02
N MET A 156 -0.26 -9.49 2.77
CA MET A 156 -1.36 -9.42 1.83
C MET A 156 -1.86 -10.83 1.52
N SER A 157 -3.13 -11.09 1.81
CA SER A 157 -3.81 -12.32 1.40
C SER A 157 -4.54 -12.08 0.07
N ASP A 158 -4.90 -13.15 -0.61
CA ASP A 158 -5.56 -13.10 -1.93
C ASP A 158 -7.07 -12.84 -1.86
N THR A 159 -7.58 -12.42 -0.73
CA THR A 159 -9.01 -12.20 -0.57
C THR A 159 -9.48 -10.89 -1.17
N ALA A 160 -10.34 -11.07 -2.00
CA ALA A 160 -11.40 -10.39 -2.73
C ALA A 160 -11.64 -8.87 -2.58
N ASP A 161 -12.11 -8.35 -3.65
CA ASP A 161 -12.64 -7.05 -4.05
C ASP A 161 -13.85 -6.55 -3.22
N ILE A 162 -13.83 -6.65 -1.89
CA ILE A 162 -14.95 -6.20 -1.06
C ILE A 162 -14.82 -4.74 -0.65
N VAL A 163 -13.60 -4.24 -0.57
CA VAL A 163 -13.33 -2.84 -0.27
C VAL A 163 -12.85 -2.17 -1.54
N ASN A 164 -13.49 -1.05 -1.88
CA ASN A 164 -13.08 -0.20 -2.99
C ASN A 164 -12.54 1.13 -2.43
N PRO A 165 -11.28 1.18 -1.99
CA PRO A 165 -10.68 2.34 -1.40
C PRO A 165 -10.32 3.39 -2.46
N LYS A 166 -10.44 4.68 -2.10
CA LYS A 166 -9.88 5.77 -2.93
C LYS A 166 -8.36 5.87 -2.75
N GLU A 167 -7.87 5.51 -1.58
CA GLU A 167 -6.47 5.60 -1.18
C GLU A 167 -6.11 4.45 -0.25
N VAL A 168 -4.90 3.91 -0.42
CA VAL A 168 -4.34 2.87 0.46
C VAL A 168 -3.07 3.38 1.11
N TRP A 169 -2.98 3.19 2.41
CA TRP A 169 -1.78 3.35 3.22
C TRP A 169 -1.34 1.98 3.71
N ARG A 170 -0.11 1.60 3.40
CA ARG A 170 0.47 0.36 3.88
C ARG A 170 1.39 0.63 5.06
N VAL A 171 1.21 -0.11 6.16
CA VAL A 171 2.12 -0.09 7.31
C VAL A 171 2.82 -1.44 7.37
N CYS A 172 4.15 -1.45 7.34
CA CYS A 172 4.96 -2.67 7.41
C CYS A 172 6.40 -2.31 7.79
N GLU A 173 7.05 -3.18 8.57
CA GLU A 173 8.42 -2.92 9.03
C GLU A 173 9.47 -2.98 7.92
N ASP A 174 9.19 -3.70 6.82
CA ASP A 174 10.11 -3.86 5.70
C ASP A 174 10.00 -2.77 4.62
N GLY A 175 9.07 -1.83 4.76
CA GLY A 175 8.87 -0.71 3.84
C GLY A 175 8.54 -1.11 2.40
N LYS A 176 8.15 -2.37 2.14
CA LYS A 176 7.86 -2.85 0.78
C LYS A 176 6.59 -2.27 0.20
N LEU A 177 6.67 -1.86 -1.04
CA LEU A 177 5.52 -1.43 -1.82
C LEU A 177 4.76 -2.65 -2.33
N ALA A 178 3.57 -2.87 -1.77
CA ALA A 178 2.62 -3.88 -2.24
C ALA A 178 1.27 -3.20 -2.43
N ASP A 179 0.80 -3.12 -3.66
CA ASP A 179 -0.40 -2.40 -4.05
C ASP A 179 -1.39 -3.31 -4.76
N ARG A 180 -2.22 -4.01 -4.00
CA ARG A 180 -3.29 -4.84 -4.56
C ARG A 180 -4.45 -4.03 -5.10
N TYR A 181 -4.73 -2.91 -4.45
CA TYR A 181 -5.90 -2.08 -4.78
C TYR A 181 -5.64 -1.05 -5.88
N LYS A 182 -4.42 -1.00 -6.43
CA LYS A 182 -3.97 -0.05 -7.48
C LYS A 182 -4.08 1.43 -7.08
N VAL A 183 -4.18 1.71 -5.80
CA VAL A 183 -4.34 3.06 -5.22
C VAL A 183 -3.44 3.32 -4.01
N LEU A 184 -2.34 2.58 -3.90
CA LEU A 184 -1.32 2.82 -2.87
C LEU A 184 -0.73 4.23 -3.04
N SER A 185 -0.75 5.00 -1.97
CA SER A 185 -0.16 6.35 -1.92
C SER A 185 0.99 6.46 -0.93
N ASN A 186 0.85 5.81 0.23
CA ASN A 186 1.84 5.91 1.30
C ASN A 186 2.23 4.53 1.84
N VAL A 187 3.51 4.38 2.13
CA VAL A 187 4.08 3.23 2.85
C VAL A 187 4.75 3.74 4.12
N PHE A 188 4.40 3.17 5.24
CA PHE A 188 4.96 3.51 6.55
C PHE A 188 5.86 2.37 7.00
N GLU A 189 7.16 2.60 6.94
CA GLU A 189 8.18 1.65 7.36
C GLU A 189 8.45 1.82 8.84
N MET A 190 7.61 1.19 9.63
CA MET A 190 7.66 1.22 11.09
C MET A 190 6.81 0.09 11.68
N PRO A 191 7.01 -0.23 12.98
CA PRO A 191 6.09 -1.11 13.71
C PRO A 191 4.67 -0.58 13.67
N GLU A 192 3.71 -1.44 13.34
CA GLU A 192 2.30 -1.10 13.18
C GLU A 192 1.71 -0.42 14.43
N GLN A 193 2.07 -0.93 15.61
CA GLN A 193 1.63 -0.31 16.88
C GLN A 193 2.04 1.15 16.98
N ILE A 194 3.27 1.51 16.61
CA ILE A 194 3.78 2.90 16.65
C ILE A 194 3.03 3.79 15.69
N PHE A 195 2.66 3.28 14.51
CA PHE A 195 1.84 4.00 13.56
C PHE A 195 0.48 4.39 14.18
N PHE A 196 -0.23 3.46 14.78
CA PHE A 196 -1.52 3.76 15.40
C PHE A 196 -1.38 4.65 16.64
N GLU A 197 -0.35 4.45 17.47
CA GLU A 197 -0.05 5.31 18.61
C GLU A 197 0.23 6.77 18.23
N TYR A 198 0.76 7.01 17.04
CA TYR A 198 0.98 8.36 16.54
C TYR A 198 -0.33 9.11 16.30
N TYR A 199 -1.34 8.43 15.77
CA TYR A 199 -2.62 9.06 15.41
C TYR A 199 -3.64 9.13 16.54
N ILE A 200 -3.47 8.40 17.63
CA ILE A 200 -4.35 8.49 18.81
C ILE A 200 -3.89 9.54 19.83
N LYS A 201 -2.72 10.16 19.63
CA LYS A 201 -2.18 11.26 20.47
C LYS A 201 -2.79 12.59 20.08
#